data_0ba5bb387568dadb4eca75f199b7c8fa
#
_entry.id   0ba5bb387568dadb4eca75f199b7c8fa
#
_cell.length_a   1.000
_cell.length_b   1.000
_cell.length_c   1.000
_cell.angle_alpha   90.00
_cell.angle_beta   90.00
_cell.angle_gamma   90.00
#
_symmetry.space_group_name_H-M   'P 1'
#
loop_
_entity.id
_entity.type
_entity.pdbx_description
1 polymer ?
#
loop_
_entity_poly.entity_id
_entity_poly.type
_entity_poly.pdbx_seq_one_letter_code
_entity_poly.pdbx_strand_id
1 'polypeptide(L)'
;MQNTAGKGKAVLLGSFLTLSYQRAHEDSAKRLLLSLAQAAGATPEVEVFGPGTQEVEVRRLLDDDLQTVFVFNHSTEPANVTLTLRLPWVPRQAGDLMEDRPVTFQAKDGKILFQKLLEAGEIWVFELKR
;
A
#
# COMPACT_ATOMS: atom_id res chain seq x y z
N MET A 1 -22.89 10.24 -13.04
CA MET A 1 -22.91 11.67 -13.50
C MET A 1 -21.67 12.35 -12.95
N GLN A 2 -20.96 13.07 -13.77
CA GLN A 2 -19.79 13.87 -13.36
C GLN A 2 -20.14 15.35 -13.55
N ASN A 3 -19.80 16.18 -12.58
CA ASN A 3 -19.99 17.64 -12.63
C ASN A 3 -18.71 18.35 -12.17
N THR A 4 -18.52 19.59 -12.64
CA THR A 4 -17.38 20.43 -12.26
C THR A 4 -17.91 21.59 -11.40
N ALA A 5 -17.36 21.76 -10.20
CA ALA A 5 -17.70 22.82 -9.27
C ALA A 5 -16.43 23.63 -8.92
N GLY A 6 -16.28 24.81 -9.50
CA GLY A 6 -15.08 25.63 -9.37
C GLY A 6 -13.85 24.89 -9.93
N LYS A 7 -12.82 24.69 -9.09
CA LYS A 7 -11.60 23.92 -9.44
C LYS A 7 -11.74 22.42 -9.14
N GLY A 8 -12.84 22.00 -8.54
CA GLY A 8 -13.08 20.62 -8.15
C GLY A 8 -13.95 19.85 -9.15
N LYS A 9 -13.97 18.53 -8.99
CA LYS A 9 -14.83 17.61 -9.72
C LYS A 9 -15.67 16.83 -8.72
N ALA A 10 -16.96 16.67 -9.01
CA ALA A 10 -17.86 15.83 -8.24
C ALA A 10 -18.35 14.67 -9.11
N VAL A 11 -18.37 13.47 -8.58
CA VAL A 11 -18.87 12.27 -9.25
C VAL A 11 -20.00 11.69 -8.40
N LEU A 12 -21.20 11.62 -8.96
CA LEU A 12 -22.34 10.95 -8.35
C LEU A 12 -22.48 9.56 -8.96
N LEU A 13 -22.41 8.54 -8.11
CA LEU A 13 -22.66 7.15 -8.47
C LEU A 13 -24.09 6.77 -8.05
N GLY A 14 -24.89 6.31 -8.99
CA GLY A 14 -26.27 5.86 -8.75
C GLY A 14 -26.38 4.44 -8.19
N SER A 15 -25.33 3.92 -7.53
CA SER A 15 -25.30 2.57 -7.00
C SER A 15 -24.52 2.49 -5.68
N PHE A 16 -24.75 1.43 -4.93
CA PHE A 16 -24.00 1.10 -3.69
C PHE A 16 -22.66 0.42 -4.00
N LEU A 17 -21.81 1.04 -4.82
CA LEU A 17 -20.56 0.46 -5.31
C LEU A 17 -19.63 -0.01 -4.17
N THR A 18 -19.51 0.78 -3.10
CA THR A 18 -18.70 0.44 -1.95
C THR A 18 -19.23 -0.78 -1.21
N LEU A 19 -20.53 -0.91 -1.08
CA LEU A 19 -21.18 -2.07 -0.46
C LEU A 19 -21.03 -3.33 -1.33
N SER A 20 -21.14 -3.17 -2.66
CA SER A 20 -20.90 -4.26 -3.61
C SER A 20 -19.45 -4.75 -3.52
N TYR A 21 -18.49 -3.83 -3.50
CA TYR A 21 -17.08 -4.18 -3.33
C TYR A 21 -16.80 -4.88 -1.99
N GLN A 22 -17.38 -4.37 -0.90
CA GLN A 22 -17.20 -4.96 0.44
C GLN A 22 -17.74 -6.39 0.54
N ARG A 23 -18.81 -6.71 -0.20
CA ARG A 23 -19.43 -8.05 -0.17
C ARG A 23 -18.81 -9.04 -1.15
N ALA A 24 -18.42 -8.59 -2.33
CA ALA A 24 -18.00 -9.47 -3.42
C ALA A 24 -16.53 -9.33 -3.81
N HIS A 25 -15.82 -8.31 -3.31
CA HIS A 25 -14.43 -7.98 -3.66
C HIS A 25 -14.17 -7.94 -5.18
N GLU A 26 -15.16 -7.46 -5.94
CA GLU A 26 -15.08 -7.43 -7.40
C GLU A 26 -13.97 -6.49 -7.89
N ASP A 27 -13.07 -7.01 -8.72
CA ASP A 27 -11.97 -6.25 -9.32
C ASP A 27 -12.43 -5.05 -10.15
N SER A 28 -13.60 -5.14 -10.76
CA SER A 28 -14.21 -4.04 -11.52
C SER A 28 -14.55 -2.85 -10.61
N ALA A 29 -15.14 -3.12 -9.44
CA ALA A 29 -15.47 -2.10 -8.44
C ALA A 29 -14.20 -1.48 -7.84
N LYS A 30 -13.20 -2.29 -7.54
CA LYS A 30 -11.87 -1.83 -7.09
C LYS A 30 -11.23 -0.89 -8.11
N ARG A 31 -11.17 -1.30 -9.38
CA ARG A 31 -10.59 -0.47 -10.45
C ARG A 31 -11.32 0.86 -10.62
N LEU A 32 -12.64 0.85 -10.54
CA LEU A 32 -13.42 2.08 -10.62
C LEU A 32 -13.13 3.03 -9.45
N LEU A 33 -13.10 2.51 -8.21
CA LEU A 33 -12.74 3.31 -7.02
C LEU A 33 -11.34 3.90 -7.13
N LEU A 34 -10.36 3.10 -7.57
CA LEU A 34 -8.99 3.57 -7.78
C LEU A 34 -8.91 4.64 -8.87
N SER A 35 -9.64 4.48 -9.98
CA SER A 35 -9.66 5.49 -11.05
C SER A 35 -10.29 6.81 -10.60
N LEU A 36 -11.31 6.76 -9.76
CA LEU A 36 -11.91 7.96 -9.17
C LEU A 36 -10.96 8.67 -8.20
N ALA A 37 -10.24 7.91 -7.36
CA ALA A 37 -9.23 8.45 -6.47
C ALA A 37 -8.09 9.13 -7.25
N GLN A 38 -7.60 8.48 -8.32
CA GLN A 38 -6.56 9.04 -9.19
C GLN A 38 -7.06 10.31 -9.91
N ALA A 39 -8.30 10.31 -10.40
CA ALA A 39 -8.90 11.49 -11.02
C ALA A 39 -9.06 12.66 -10.04
N ALA A 40 -9.17 12.38 -8.75
CA ALA A 40 -9.15 13.37 -7.66
C ALA A 40 -7.73 13.80 -7.24
N GLY A 41 -6.67 13.24 -7.89
CA GLY A 41 -5.27 13.55 -7.57
C GLY A 41 -4.70 12.73 -6.42
N ALA A 42 -5.43 11.74 -5.90
CA ALA A 42 -4.90 10.84 -4.89
C ALA A 42 -3.94 9.84 -5.55
N THR A 43 -2.70 9.81 -5.08
CA THR A 43 -1.71 8.81 -5.47
C THR A 43 -1.43 7.90 -4.27
N PRO A 44 -1.48 6.57 -4.43
CA PRO A 44 -1.17 5.68 -3.33
C PRO A 44 0.29 5.87 -2.90
N GLU A 45 0.49 6.06 -1.61
CA GLU A 45 1.82 6.12 -1.00
C GLU A 45 2.38 4.73 -0.71
N VAL A 46 1.50 3.73 -0.66
CA VAL A 46 1.81 2.33 -0.43
C VAL A 46 1.11 1.49 -1.48
N GLU A 47 1.85 0.62 -2.13
CA GLU A 47 1.29 -0.35 -3.07
C GLU A 47 1.81 -1.74 -2.70
N VAL A 48 0.94 -2.74 -2.68
CA VAL A 48 1.26 -4.14 -2.36
C VAL A 48 0.86 -5.02 -3.52
N PHE A 49 1.79 -5.82 -3.99
CA PHE A 49 1.59 -6.73 -5.12
C PHE A 49 2.15 -8.12 -4.81
N GLY A 50 1.66 -9.10 -5.54
CA GLY A 50 2.17 -10.46 -5.55
C GLY A 50 1.11 -11.50 -5.19
N PRO A 51 1.42 -12.78 -5.38
CA PRO A 51 0.54 -13.87 -5.01
C PRO A 51 0.25 -13.91 -3.51
N GLY A 52 -1.00 -14.14 -3.14
CA GLY A 52 -1.41 -14.25 -1.73
C GLY A 52 -1.55 -12.92 -0.98
N THR A 53 -1.45 -11.77 -1.67
CA THR A 53 -1.44 -10.45 -1.01
C THR A 53 -2.83 -9.85 -0.74
N GLN A 54 -3.92 -10.57 -0.99
CA GLN A 54 -5.30 -10.07 -0.82
C GLN A 54 -5.62 -9.68 0.63
N GLU A 55 -5.00 -10.37 1.59
CA GLU A 55 -5.18 -10.15 3.03
C GLU A 55 -3.90 -9.55 3.68
N VAL A 56 -3.04 -8.93 2.89
CA VAL A 56 -1.88 -8.21 3.40
C VAL A 56 -2.26 -6.77 3.72
N GLU A 57 -2.03 -6.36 4.95
CA GLU A 57 -2.23 -5.00 5.44
C GLU A 57 -0.89 -4.32 5.69
N VAL A 58 -0.79 -3.02 5.38
CA VAL A 58 0.40 -2.22 5.67
C VAL A 58 0.03 -1.01 6.51
N ARG A 59 0.76 -0.80 7.60
CA ARG A 59 0.68 0.39 8.46
C ARG A 59 2.02 1.08 8.52
N ARG A 60 2.01 2.41 8.70
CA ARG A 60 3.23 3.20 8.79
C ARG A 60 3.15 4.18 9.96
N LEU A 61 4.27 4.30 10.67
CA LEU A 61 4.53 5.42 11.57
C LEU A 61 5.57 6.31 10.92
N LEU A 62 5.26 7.59 10.80
CA LEU A 62 6.08 8.58 10.11
C LEU A 62 6.65 9.56 11.13
N ASP A 63 7.95 9.78 11.02
CA ASP A 63 8.67 10.86 11.67
C ASP A 63 9.56 11.54 10.61
N ASP A 64 10.16 12.67 10.91
CA ASP A 64 10.90 13.49 9.93
C ASP A 64 12.04 12.71 9.25
N ASP A 65 12.79 11.91 10.01
CA ASP A 65 13.97 11.17 9.55
C ASP A 65 13.84 9.66 9.72
N LEU A 66 12.69 9.19 10.21
CA LEU A 66 12.44 7.80 10.51
C LEU A 66 11.06 7.39 10.04
N GLN A 67 10.97 6.23 9.42
CA GLN A 67 9.69 5.60 9.15
C GLN A 67 9.71 4.15 9.60
N THR A 68 8.74 3.76 10.42
CA THR A 68 8.51 2.36 10.76
C THR A 68 7.34 1.82 9.96
N VAL A 69 7.55 0.67 9.33
CA VAL A 69 6.58 0.00 8.48
C VAL A 69 6.21 -1.34 9.09
N PHE A 70 4.92 -1.58 9.20
CA PHE A 70 4.34 -2.84 9.67
C PHE A 70 3.62 -3.48 8.49
N VAL A 71 3.92 -4.72 8.19
CA VAL A 71 3.28 -5.52 7.15
C VAL A 71 2.70 -6.76 7.81
N PHE A 72 1.39 -6.91 7.73
CA PHE A 72 0.65 -8.02 8.34
C PHE A 72 0.14 -8.95 7.24
N ASN A 73 0.44 -10.21 7.31
CA ASN A 73 -0.25 -11.23 6.53
C ASN A 73 -1.37 -11.83 7.39
N HIS A 74 -2.61 -11.43 7.16
CA HIS A 74 -3.78 -11.94 7.88
C HIS A 74 -4.29 -13.28 7.33
N SER A 75 -3.72 -13.74 6.22
CA SER A 75 -4.09 -15.00 5.58
C SER A 75 -3.55 -16.21 6.36
N THR A 76 -4.20 -17.34 6.20
CA THR A 76 -3.72 -18.67 6.63
C THR A 76 -2.70 -19.28 5.68
N GLU A 77 -2.39 -18.58 4.57
CA GLU A 77 -1.45 -19.01 3.54
C GLU A 77 -0.29 -18.02 3.41
N PRO A 78 0.88 -18.46 2.94
CA PRO A 78 2.00 -17.57 2.68
C PRO A 78 1.68 -16.54 1.59
N ALA A 79 2.23 -15.34 1.71
CA ALA A 79 2.12 -14.25 0.75
C ALA A 79 3.49 -13.84 0.20
N ASN A 80 3.66 -13.81 -1.12
CA ASN A 80 4.87 -13.29 -1.75
C ASN A 80 4.70 -11.79 -2.01
N VAL A 81 5.18 -10.99 -1.07
CA VAL A 81 4.93 -9.55 -1.02
C VAL A 81 5.98 -8.77 -1.79
N THR A 82 5.55 -7.99 -2.77
CA THR A 82 6.28 -6.87 -3.33
C THR A 82 5.64 -5.58 -2.81
N LEU A 83 6.32 -4.91 -1.90
CA LEU A 83 5.88 -3.67 -1.28
C LEU A 83 6.57 -2.49 -1.94
N THR A 84 5.81 -1.51 -2.39
CA THR A 84 6.33 -0.25 -2.92
C THR A 84 5.88 0.90 -2.02
N LEU A 85 6.83 1.70 -1.57
CA LEU A 85 6.60 2.90 -0.77
C LEU A 85 7.01 4.14 -1.55
N ARG A 86 6.20 5.20 -1.49
CA ARG A 86 6.60 6.56 -1.90
C ARG A 86 7.06 7.31 -0.67
N LEU A 87 8.29 7.81 -0.72
CA LEU A 87 8.89 8.62 0.33
C LEU A 87 9.35 9.96 -0.26
N PRO A 88 9.33 11.04 0.53
CA PRO A 88 9.90 12.32 0.12
C PRO A 88 11.44 12.32 0.13
N TRP A 89 12.06 11.24 0.61
CA TRP A 89 13.50 11.04 0.72
C TRP A 89 13.88 9.59 0.39
N VAL A 90 15.13 9.37 0.03
CA VAL A 90 15.69 8.03 -0.20
C VAL A 90 16.32 7.54 1.12
N PRO A 91 15.92 6.37 1.63
CA PRO A 91 16.52 5.82 2.84
C PRO A 91 18.00 5.47 2.61
N ARG A 92 18.83 5.75 3.60
CA ARG A 92 20.24 5.32 3.62
C ARG A 92 20.36 3.87 4.06
N GLN A 93 19.46 3.45 4.95
CA GLN A 93 19.41 2.08 5.44
C GLN A 93 17.98 1.66 5.77
N ALA A 94 17.76 0.36 5.71
CA ALA A 94 16.56 -0.30 6.19
C ALA A 94 16.96 -1.45 7.12
N GLY A 95 16.27 -1.60 8.24
CA GLY A 95 16.54 -2.64 9.24
C GLY A 95 15.27 -3.36 9.66
N ASP A 96 15.30 -4.68 9.66
CA ASP A 96 14.23 -5.52 10.22
C ASP A 96 14.32 -5.48 11.75
N LEU A 97 13.24 -5.04 12.40
CA LEU A 97 13.20 -4.89 13.86
C LEU A 97 12.93 -6.20 14.59
N MET A 98 12.39 -7.20 13.90
CA MET A 98 12.08 -8.50 14.49
C MET A 98 13.30 -9.43 14.44
N GLU A 99 14.09 -9.34 13.37
CA GLU A 99 15.22 -10.23 13.12
C GLU A 99 16.59 -9.55 13.31
N ASP A 100 16.60 -8.25 13.65
CA ASP A 100 17.79 -7.40 13.86
C ASP A 100 18.81 -7.54 12.72
N ARG A 101 18.34 -7.45 11.48
CA ARG A 101 19.16 -7.58 10.28
C ARG A 101 18.83 -6.49 9.25
N PRO A 102 19.80 -6.18 8.36
CA PRO A 102 19.53 -5.27 7.26
C PRO A 102 18.43 -5.77 6.33
N VAL A 103 17.59 -4.85 5.83
CA VAL A 103 16.59 -5.12 4.81
C VAL A 103 17.09 -4.58 3.48
N THR A 104 17.10 -5.42 2.45
CA THR A 104 17.47 -5.01 1.10
C THR A 104 16.30 -4.30 0.43
N PHE A 105 16.57 -3.19 -0.24
CA PHE A 105 15.59 -2.44 -1.01
C PHE A 105 16.17 -1.92 -2.32
N GLN A 106 15.29 -1.59 -3.25
CA GLN A 106 15.64 -0.90 -4.49
C GLN A 106 14.97 0.47 -4.52
N ALA A 107 15.73 1.52 -4.87
CA ALA A 107 15.20 2.86 -5.04
C ALA A 107 15.13 3.19 -6.53
N LYS A 108 13.94 3.52 -7.04
CA LYS A 108 13.73 3.89 -8.43
C LYS A 108 12.54 4.85 -8.56
N ASP A 109 12.72 5.94 -9.30
CA ASP A 109 11.67 6.89 -9.67
C ASP A 109 10.86 7.43 -8.46
N GLY A 110 11.56 7.70 -7.33
CA GLY A 110 10.93 8.19 -6.09
C GLY A 110 10.11 7.13 -5.34
N LYS A 111 10.27 5.87 -5.72
CA LYS A 111 9.68 4.72 -5.04
C LYS A 111 10.77 3.84 -4.44
N ILE A 112 10.47 3.27 -3.28
CA ILE A 112 11.30 2.28 -2.61
C ILE A 112 10.59 0.94 -2.67
N LEU A 113 11.26 -0.07 -3.18
CA LEU A 113 10.70 -1.40 -3.42
C LEU A 113 11.36 -2.42 -2.50
N PHE A 114 10.54 -3.22 -1.85
CA PHE A 114 10.91 -4.33 -0.98
C PHE A 114 10.25 -5.62 -1.46
N GLN A 115 10.93 -6.74 -1.23
CA GLN A 115 10.39 -8.06 -1.52
C GLN A 115 10.62 -8.98 -0.33
N LYS A 116 9.56 -9.66 0.11
CA LYS A 116 9.63 -10.67 1.18
C LYS A 116 8.53 -11.71 0.99
N LEU A 117 8.87 -12.96 1.22
CA LEU A 117 7.89 -14.00 1.49
C LEU A 117 7.47 -13.87 2.96
N LEU A 118 6.19 -13.66 3.20
CA LEU A 118 5.58 -13.68 4.53
C LEU A 118 4.88 -15.00 4.74
N GLU A 119 5.16 -15.67 5.84
CA GLU A 119 4.43 -16.85 6.24
C GLU A 119 2.99 -16.53 6.67
N ALA A 120 2.16 -17.54 6.82
CA ALA A 120 0.79 -17.40 7.32
C ALA A 120 0.78 -16.72 8.69
N GLY A 121 0.04 -15.62 8.83
CA GLY A 121 -0.05 -14.85 10.07
C GLY A 121 1.22 -14.09 10.48
N GLU A 122 2.25 -14.05 9.62
CA GLU A 122 3.50 -13.34 9.93
C GLU A 122 3.28 -11.83 9.94
N ILE A 123 3.99 -11.18 10.87
CA ILE A 123 4.13 -9.73 10.94
C ILE A 123 5.58 -9.38 10.63
N TRP A 124 5.78 -8.52 9.65
CA TRP A 124 7.08 -7.97 9.33
C TRP A 124 7.16 -6.51 9.74
N VAL A 125 8.15 -6.17 10.55
CA VAL A 125 8.36 -4.80 11.04
C VAL A 125 9.76 -4.34 10.69
N PHE A 126 9.86 -3.23 9.98
CA PHE A 126 11.16 -2.68 9.62
C PHE A 126 11.19 -1.15 9.68
N GLU A 127 12.37 -0.61 9.90
CA GLU A 127 12.64 0.82 9.93
C GLU A 127 13.38 1.28 8.69
N LEU A 128 13.06 2.48 8.25
CA LEU A 128 13.76 3.22 7.22
C LEU A 128 14.36 4.48 7.84
N LYS A 129 15.66 4.69 7.68
CA LYS A 129 16.38 5.87 8.18
C LYS A 129 16.89 6.70 7.01
N ARG A 130 16.68 8.02 7.14
CA ARG A 130 17.14 9.02 6.18
C ARG A 130 18.65 9.20 6.18
#